data_833d784737cb62c6e75b6cd337667829
#
_entry.id   833d784737cb62c6e75b6cd337667829
#
_cell.length_a   1.000
_cell.length_b   1.000
_cell.length_c   1.000
_cell.angle_alpha   90.00
_cell.angle_beta   90.00
_cell.angle_gamma   90.00
#
_symmetry.space_group_name_H-M   'P 1'
#
loop_
_entity.id
_entity.type
_entity.pdbx_description
1 polymer ?
#
loop_
_entity_poly.entity_id
_entity_poly.type
_entity_poly.pdbx_seq_one_letter_code
_entity_poly.pdbx_strand_id
1 'polypeptide(L)'
;NMFNVVSQYGAEIVLMHNGDGHRDKPVVEEMLVSLLAQANKAELAGIPHNKIWLDPGIGFAKTREEENEVMARLDELVATEYPVLLATSRKRYIKEMMNQDSSPSDRDEATAATTAYGIMKGVRGVRVHNVLLNTRLAQSIDFLKENEYERHHLS
;
A
#
# COMPACT_ATOMS: atom_id res chain seq x y z
N ASN A 1 20.53 14.08 7.06
CA ASN A 1 19.94 12.91 6.45
C ASN A 1 18.61 12.61 7.13
N MET A 2 17.53 12.44 6.35
CA MET A 2 16.17 12.18 6.82
C MET A 2 16.13 10.97 7.80
N PHE A 3 16.77 9.86 7.47
CA PHE A 3 16.77 8.65 8.29
C PHE A 3 17.35 8.88 9.69
N ASN A 4 18.41 9.68 9.82
CA ASN A 4 18.98 10.00 11.11
C ASN A 4 18.00 10.81 11.98
N VAL A 5 17.26 11.74 11.38
CA VAL A 5 16.24 12.51 12.09
C VAL A 5 15.09 11.61 12.56
N VAL A 6 14.58 10.76 11.67
CA VAL A 6 13.50 9.79 12.03
C VAL A 6 13.94 8.88 13.17
N SER A 7 15.16 8.33 13.11
CA SER A 7 15.73 7.49 14.16
C SER A 7 15.85 8.25 15.49
N GLN A 8 16.40 9.48 15.46
CA GLN A 8 16.60 10.30 16.65
C GLN A 8 15.30 10.59 17.40
N TYR A 9 14.21 10.85 16.67
CA TYR A 9 12.91 11.16 17.25
C TYR A 9 12.01 9.93 17.46
N GLY A 10 12.47 8.73 17.14
CA GLY A 10 11.69 7.51 17.27
C GLY A 10 10.41 7.50 16.40
N ALA A 11 10.40 8.25 15.31
CA ALA A 11 9.26 8.37 14.41
C ALA A 11 9.14 7.16 13.48
N GLU A 12 7.99 7.03 12.83
CA GLU A 12 7.78 6.09 11.72
C GLU A 12 8.11 6.78 10.39
N ILE A 13 8.48 5.97 9.39
CA ILE A 13 8.74 6.45 8.04
C ILE A 13 7.97 5.63 7.01
N VAL A 14 7.45 6.30 5.99
CA VAL A 14 6.88 5.67 4.80
C VAL A 14 7.84 5.84 3.64
N LEU A 15 8.28 4.73 3.07
CA LEU A 15 9.11 4.68 1.88
C LEU A 15 8.21 4.37 0.68
N MET A 16 8.10 5.31 -0.25
CA MET A 16 7.25 5.17 -1.44
C MET A 16 8.10 4.86 -2.67
N HIS A 17 7.64 3.87 -3.46
CA HIS A 17 8.23 3.59 -4.76
C HIS A 17 7.89 4.70 -5.75
N ASN A 18 8.91 5.29 -6.33
CA ASN A 18 8.82 6.33 -7.35
C ASN A 18 9.98 6.15 -8.34
N GLY A 19 10.11 7.02 -9.33
CA GLY A 19 11.18 6.99 -10.33
C GLY A 19 10.88 7.94 -11.47
N ASP A 20 11.63 7.82 -12.55
CA ASP A 20 11.44 8.58 -13.80
C ASP A 20 10.63 7.80 -14.86
N GLY A 21 10.20 6.59 -14.56
CA GLY A 21 9.48 5.70 -15.46
C GLY A 21 10.40 4.81 -16.31
N HIS A 22 11.71 5.00 -16.28
CA HIS A 22 12.67 4.10 -16.92
C HIS A 22 12.96 2.89 -16.03
N ARG A 23 12.81 1.69 -16.60
CA ARG A 23 13.03 0.43 -15.87
C ARG A 23 13.82 -0.56 -16.73
N ASP A 24 14.83 -1.16 -16.10
CA ASP A 24 15.59 -2.27 -16.66
C ASP A 24 14.95 -3.64 -16.29
N LYS A 25 13.98 -3.64 -15.38
CA LYS A 25 13.29 -4.83 -14.86
C LYS A 25 11.77 -4.61 -14.90
N PRO A 26 10.96 -5.69 -14.85
CA PRO A 26 9.53 -5.57 -14.61
C PRO A 26 9.22 -4.75 -13.35
N VAL A 27 8.09 -4.06 -13.34
CA VAL A 27 7.77 -3.05 -12.33
C VAL A 27 7.78 -3.58 -10.90
N VAL A 28 7.25 -4.79 -10.67
CA VAL A 28 7.16 -5.35 -9.31
C VAL A 28 8.55 -5.73 -8.80
N GLU A 29 9.38 -6.36 -9.63
CA GLU A 29 10.77 -6.71 -9.31
C GLU A 29 11.60 -5.47 -9.02
N GLU A 30 11.48 -4.43 -9.82
CA GLU A 30 12.18 -3.16 -9.61
C GLU A 30 11.69 -2.47 -8.33
N MET A 31 10.38 -2.43 -8.08
CA MET A 31 9.78 -1.89 -6.87
C MET A 31 10.32 -2.59 -5.61
N LEU A 32 10.32 -3.92 -5.59
CA LEU A 32 10.83 -4.69 -4.46
C LEU A 32 12.30 -4.42 -4.20
N VAL A 33 13.14 -4.43 -5.23
CA VAL A 33 14.57 -4.14 -5.09
C VAL A 33 14.79 -2.73 -4.55
N SER A 34 14.10 -1.74 -5.10
CA SER A 34 14.23 -0.33 -4.69
C SER A 34 13.77 -0.10 -3.25
N LEU A 35 12.59 -0.59 -2.89
CA LEU A 35 12.04 -0.39 -1.54
C LEU A 35 12.85 -1.14 -0.48
N LEU A 36 13.27 -2.37 -0.74
CA LEU A 36 14.09 -3.14 0.21
C LEU A 36 15.47 -2.52 0.41
N ALA A 37 16.07 -1.96 -0.65
CA ALA A 37 17.32 -1.23 -0.52
C ALA A 37 17.18 0.04 0.35
N GLN A 38 16.08 0.76 0.21
CA GLN A 38 15.78 1.94 1.05
C GLN A 38 15.48 1.52 2.50
N ALA A 39 14.69 0.46 2.70
CA ALA A 39 14.37 -0.07 4.03
C ALA A 39 15.64 -0.51 4.78
N ASN A 40 16.55 -1.20 4.11
CA ASN A 40 17.84 -1.58 4.69
C ASN A 40 18.67 -0.36 5.13
N LYS A 41 18.71 0.70 4.32
CA LYS A 41 19.37 1.97 4.69
C LYS A 41 18.72 2.61 5.92
N ALA A 42 17.39 2.54 6.03
CA ALA A 42 16.66 3.06 7.18
C ALA A 42 16.97 2.26 8.45
N GLU A 43 17.01 0.94 8.38
CA GLU A 43 17.41 0.08 9.51
C GLU A 43 18.86 0.34 9.95
N LEU A 44 19.79 0.47 9.02
CA LEU A 44 21.19 0.81 9.31
C LEU A 44 21.34 2.19 9.98
N ALA A 45 20.39 3.10 9.75
CA ALA A 45 20.31 4.39 10.45
C ALA A 45 19.64 4.30 11.83
N GLY A 46 19.23 3.11 12.26
CA GLY A 46 18.64 2.85 13.59
C GLY A 46 17.13 2.95 13.67
N ILE A 47 16.40 2.96 12.53
CA ILE A 47 14.95 2.93 12.54
C ILE A 47 14.49 1.47 12.71
N PRO A 48 13.65 1.14 13.72
CA PRO A 48 13.15 -0.22 13.91
C PRO A 48 12.34 -0.71 12.70
N HIS A 49 12.44 -2.00 12.38
CA HIS A 49 11.76 -2.66 11.27
C HIS A 49 10.25 -2.34 11.23
N ASN A 50 9.58 -2.43 12.37
CA ASN A 50 8.12 -2.18 12.48
C ASN A 50 7.70 -0.71 12.34
N LYS A 51 8.67 0.21 12.24
CA LYS A 51 8.44 1.65 12.01
C LYS A 51 8.77 2.09 10.58
N ILE A 52 9.11 1.15 9.72
CA ILE A 52 9.39 1.38 8.30
C ILE A 52 8.22 0.82 7.49
N TRP A 53 7.45 1.69 6.87
CA TRP A 53 6.32 1.34 6.02
C TRP A 53 6.73 1.39 4.56
N LEU A 54 6.21 0.45 3.75
CA LEU A 54 6.41 0.45 2.31
C LEU A 54 5.11 0.82 1.60
N ASP A 55 5.21 1.76 0.65
CA ASP A 55 4.12 2.23 -0.21
C ASP A 55 4.47 1.89 -1.66
N PRO A 56 3.64 1.14 -2.37
CA PRO A 56 3.91 0.75 -3.77
C PRO A 56 3.90 1.92 -4.76
N GLY A 57 3.42 3.10 -4.36
CA GLY A 57 3.48 4.31 -5.19
C GLY A 57 2.52 4.28 -6.38
N ILE A 58 1.29 3.83 -6.20
CA ILE A 58 0.24 3.91 -7.24
C ILE A 58 0.05 5.37 -7.65
N GLY A 59 0.09 5.64 -8.94
CA GLY A 59 0.00 6.97 -9.52
C GLY A 59 1.34 7.70 -9.66
N PHE A 60 2.46 7.06 -9.36
CA PHE A 60 3.80 7.63 -9.46
C PHE A 60 4.68 6.84 -10.43
N ALA A 61 5.08 7.47 -11.54
CA ALA A 61 6.00 6.94 -12.54
C ALA A 61 5.65 5.52 -13.03
N LYS A 62 4.36 5.23 -13.20
CA LYS A 62 3.84 3.92 -13.64
C LYS A 62 2.82 4.10 -14.76
N THR A 63 2.84 3.18 -15.73
CA THR A 63 1.76 3.00 -16.68
C THR A 63 0.55 2.35 -16.01
N ARG A 64 -0.60 2.30 -16.69
CA ARG A 64 -1.79 1.63 -16.18
C ARG A 64 -1.57 0.13 -16.00
N GLU A 65 -0.91 -0.49 -16.97
CA GLU A 65 -0.57 -1.92 -16.93
C GLU A 65 0.33 -2.23 -15.74
N GLU A 66 1.32 -1.38 -15.47
CA GLU A 66 2.22 -1.50 -14.33
C GLU A 66 1.47 -1.32 -12.99
N GLU A 67 0.54 -0.37 -12.89
CA GLU A 67 -0.30 -0.20 -11.70
C GLU A 67 -1.19 -1.43 -11.46
N ASN A 68 -1.78 -2.00 -12.51
CA ASN A 68 -2.57 -3.22 -12.42
C ASN A 68 -1.71 -4.40 -11.94
N GLU A 69 -0.49 -4.54 -12.47
CA GLU A 69 0.44 -5.59 -12.05
C GLU A 69 0.83 -5.42 -10.57
N VAL A 70 1.17 -4.21 -10.15
CA VAL A 70 1.50 -3.92 -8.73
C VAL A 70 0.34 -4.26 -7.81
N MET A 71 -0.88 -3.89 -8.17
CA MET A 71 -2.08 -4.22 -7.38
C MET A 71 -2.35 -5.73 -7.34
N ALA A 72 -2.20 -6.42 -8.47
CA ALA A 72 -2.40 -7.87 -8.54
C ALA A 72 -1.39 -8.66 -7.70
N ARG A 73 -0.16 -8.16 -7.59
CA ARG A 73 0.96 -8.78 -6.88
C ARG A 73 1.30 -8.08 -5.55
N LEU A 74 0.32 -7.41 -4.94
CA LEU A 74 0.49 -6.66 -3.70
C LEU A 74 0.92 -7.57 -2.52
N ASP A 75 0.53 -8.83 -2.53
CA ASP A 75 0.94 -9.86 -1.61
C ASP A 75 2.46 -10.10 -1.60
N GLU A 76 3.16 -9.90 -2.70
CA GLU A 76 4.63 -10.00 -2.73
C GLU A 76 5.30 -8.87 -1.94
N LEU A 77 4.71 -7.66 -1.95
CA LEU A 77 5.18 -6.55 -1.11
C LEU A 77 4.88 -6.84 0.37
N VAL A 78 3.71 -7.37 0.68
CA VAL A 78 3.33 -7.80 2.04
C VAL A 78 4.26 -8.90 2.56
N ALA A 79 4.68 -9.83 1.70
CA ALA A 79 5.60 -10.93 2.06
C ALA A 79 7.00 -10.46 2.47
N THR A 80 7.35 -9.19 2.25
CA THR A 80 8.61 -8.60 2.74
C THR A 80 8.64 -8.41 4.26
N GLU A 81 7.50 -8.59 4.93
CA GLU A 81 7.29 -8.43 6.38
C GLU A 81 7.40 -6.99 6.90
N TYR A 82 7.60 -6.01 6.03
CA TYR A 82 7.38 -4.60 6.37
C TYR A 82 5.89 -4.27 6.31
N PRO A 83 5.37 -3.42 7.21
CA PRO A 83 4.00 -2.94 7.08
C PRO A 83 3.81 -2.17 5.76
N VAL A 84 2.72 -2.46 5.04
CA VAL A 84 2.41 -1.84 3.75
C VAL A 84 1.30 -0.81 3.90
N LEU A 85 1.54 0.38 3.35
CA LEU A 85 0.58 1.47 3.22
C LEU A 85 0.13 1.58 1.76
N LEU A 86 -1.19 1.51 1.54
CA LEU A 86 -1.79 1.68 0.22
C LEU A 86 -2.48 3.05 0.11
N ALA A 87 -2.15 3.82 -0.92
CA ALA A 87 -2.65 5.17 -1.14
C ALA A 87 -3.17 5.33 -2.57
N THR A 88 -4.40 4.87 -2.83
CA THR A 88 -5.07 4.92 -4.15
C THR A 88 -6.16 5.99 -4.23
N SER A 89 -6.56 6.57 -3.09
CA SER A 89 -7.76 7.39 -2.94
C SER A 89 -7.85 8.54 -3.95
N ARG A 90 -8.95 8.57 -4.70
CA ARG A 90 -9.32 9.59 -5.68
C ARG A 90 -8.31 9.80 -6.82
N LYS A 91 -7.32 8.92 -6.94
CA LYS A 91 -6.31 8.98 -7.98
C LYS A 91 -6.88 8.63 -9.36
N ARG A 92 -6.13 8.93 -10.41
CA ARG A 92 -6.48 8.58 -11.80
C ARG A 92 -6.74 7.07 -11.95
N TYR A 93 -6.00 6.23 -11.25
CA TYR A 93 -6.23 4.78 -11.21
C TYR A 93 -7.68 4.43 -10.85
N ILE A 94 -8.24 5.07 -9.82
CA ILE A 94 -9.64 4.87 -9.40
C ILE A 94 -10.62 5.38 -10.46
N LYS A 95 -10.35 6.53 -11.08
CA LYS A 95 -11.21 7.08 -12.14
C LYS A 95 -11.39 6.09 -13.30
N GLU A 96 -10.31 5.46 -13.71
CA GLU A 96 -10.33 4.52 -14.83
C GLU A 96 -11.03 3.20 -14.48
N MET A 97 -10.98 2.75 -13.23
CA MET A 97 -11.76 1.60 -12.76
C MET A 97 -13.28 1.79 -12.93
N MET A 98 -13.75 3.03 -12.81
CA MET A 98 -15.18 3.32 -12.86
C MET A 98 -15.74 3.47 -14.29
N ASN A 99 -14.90 3.48 -15.33
CA ASN A 99 -15.25 3.63 -16.74
C ASN A 99 -16.17 4.85 -17.03
N GLN A 100 -16.07 5.93 -16.24
CA GLN A 100 -16.90 7.11 -16.39
C GLN A 100 -16.21 8.38 -15.91
N ASP A 101 -16.68 9.53 -16.40
CA ASP A 101 -16.30 10.81 -15.84
C ASP A 101 -16.94 10.95 -14.45
N SER A 102 -16.08 11.01 -13.45
CA SER A 102 -16.47 11.07 -12.05
C SER A 102 -15.79 12.23 -11.35
N SER A 103 -16.52 12.88 -10.43
CA SER A 103 -15.91 13.84 -9.50
C SER A 103 -14.99 13.11 -8.51
N PRO A 104 -14.08 13.81 -7.82
CA PRO A 104 -13.25 13.17 -6.79
C PRO A 104 -14.04 12.45 -5.69
N SER A 105 -15.21 12.98 -5.29
CA SER A 105 -16.07 12.35 -4.27
C SER A 105 -16.77 11.09 -4.79
N ASP A 106 -17.14 11.05 -6.07
CA ASP A 106 -17.78 9.87 -6.67
C ASP A 106 -16.85 8.65 -6.71
N ARG A 107 -15.53 8.88 -6.58
CA ARG A 107 -14.51 7.83 -6.56
C ARG A 107 -14.34 7.16 -5.20
N ASP A 108 -15.05 7.62 -4.17
CA ASP A 108 -14.89 7.09 -2.81
C ASP A 108 -15.34 5.62 -2.69
N GLU A 109 -16.37 5.20 -3.42
CA GLU A 109 -16.82 3.81 -3.47
C GLU A 109 -15.77 2.88 -4.08
N ALA A 110 -15.19 3.28 -5.23
CA ALA A 110 -14.11 2.52 -5.86
C ALA A 110 -12.82 2.55 -5.02
N THR A 111 -12.54 3.66 -4.34
CA THR A 111 -11.46 3.72 -3.34
C THR A 111 -11.70 2.71 -2.21
N ALA A 112 -12.92 2.62 -1.70
CA ALA A 112 -13.29 1.65 -0.67
C ALA A 112 -13.10 0.20 -1.15
N ALA A 113 -13.38 -0.09 -2.41
CA ALA A 113 -13.10 -1.39 -3.02
C ALA A 113 -11.59 -1.71 -3.03
N THR A 114 -10.73 -0.75 -3.34
CA THR A 114 -9.26 -0.95 -3.26
C THR A 114 -8.78 -1.11 -1.83
N THR A 115 -9.42 -0.45 -0.85
CA THR A 115 -9.16 -0.64 0.58
C THR A 115 -9.47 -2.08 0.99
N ALA A 116 -10.65 -2.59 0.66
CA ALA A 116 -11.04 -3.98 0.93
C ALA A 116 -10.07 -4.98 0.30
N TYR A 117 -9.75 -4.79 -0.98
CA TYR A 117 -8.80 -5.62 -1.70
C TYR A 117 -7.41 -5.60 -1.04
N GLY A 118 -6.90 -4.42 -0.67
CA GLY A 118 -5.62 -4.27 0.02
C GLY A 118 -5.58 -4.99 1.37
N ILE A 119 -6.63 -4.88 2.19
CA ILE A 119 -6.74 -5.58 3.48
C ILE A 119 -6.73 -7.09 3.28
N MET A 120 -7.45 -7.61 2.28
CA MET A 120 -7.45 -9.03 1.94
C MET A 120 -6.08 -9.53 1.49
N LYS A 121 -5.26 -8.68 0.87
CA LYS A 121 -3.87 -8.96 0.49
C LYS A 121 -2.87 -8.81 1.66
N GLY A 122 -3.28 -8.26 2.80
CA GLY A 122 -2.43 -8.11 3.98
C GLY A 122 -1.88 -6.70 4.21
N VAL A 123 -2.39 -5.69 3.51
CA VAL A 123 -2.04 -4.29 3.73
C VAL A 123 -2.44 -3.86 5.14
N ARG A 124 -1.57 -3.12 5.84
CA ARG A 124 -1.73 -2.73 7.24
C ARG A 124 -2.28 -1.31 7.40
N GLY A 125 -2.15 -0.47 6.41
CA GLY A 125 -2.65 0.90 6.44
C GLY A 125 -3.10 1.39 5.08
N VAL A 126 -4.05 2.32 5.07
CA VAL A 126 -4.54 2.99 3.86
C VAL A 126 -4.56 4.49 4.10
N ARG A 127 -4.20 5.27 3.07
CA ARG A 127 -4.36 6.71 3.06
C ARG A 127 -5.53 7.07 2.15
N VAL A 128 -6.59 7.63 2.74
CA VAL A 128 -7.86 7.89 2.07
C VAL A 128 -8.39 9.28 2.40
N HIS A 129 -9.28 9.83 1.54
CA HIS A 129 -9.97 11.09 1.80
C HIS A 129 -11.25 10.87 2.63
N ASN A 130 -12.05 9.85 2.29
CA ASN A 130 -13.24 9.50 3.07
C ASN A 130 -12.88 8.52 4.19
N VAL A 131 -12.41 9.05 5.31
CA VAL A 131 -11.93 8.25 6.44
C VAL A 131 -13.04 7.42 7.06
N LEU A 132 -14.24 8.00 7.23
CA LEU A 132 -15.36 7.32 7.88
C LEU A 132 -15.80 6.07 7.10
N LEU A 133 -15.95 6.19 5.78
CA LEU A 133 -16.33 5.07 4.91
C LEU A 133 -15.28 3.94 4.99
N ASN A 134 -14.02 4.30 4.84
CA ASN A 134 -12.94 3.30 4.80
C ASN A 134 -12.67 2.68 6.17
N THR A 135 -12.85 3.41 7.27
CA THR A 135 -12.75 2.85 8.63
C THR A 135 -13.83 1.82 8.88
N ARG A 136 -15.08 2.13 8.55
CA ARG A 136 -16.21 1.19 8.70
C ARG A 136 -16.03 -0.07 7.87
N LEU A 137 -15.56 0.10 6.63
CA LEU A 137 -15.25 -1.01 5.74
C LEU A 137 -14.11 -1.87 6.30
N ALA A 138 -13.02 -1.27 6.76
CA ALA A 138 -11.89 -1.98 7.34
C ALA A 138 -12.31 -2.81 8.56
N GLN A 139 -13.07 -2.23 9.49
CA GLN A 139 -13.62 -2.93 10.64
C GLN A 139 -14.50 -4.13 10.24
N SER A 140 -15.30 -3.98 9.19
CA SER A 140 -16.16 -5.06 8.68
C SER A 140 -15.34 -6.20 8.07
N ILE A 141 -14.31 -5.88 7.29
CA ILE A 141 -13.41 -6.88 6.69
C ILE A 141 -12.60 -7.60 7.77
N ASP A 142 -12.05 -6.88 8.75
CA ASP A 142 -11.29 -7.46 9.86
C ASP A 142 -12.16 -8.44 10.65
N PHE A 143 -13.41 -8.07 10.97
CA PHE A 143 -14.38 -8.96 11.61
C PHE A 143 -14.62 -10.25 10.81
N LEU A 144 -14.79 -10.14 9.49
CA LEU A 144 -15.01 -11.31 8.64
C LEU A 144 -13.77 -12.22 8.59
N LYS A 145 -12.57 -11.65 8.52
CA LYS A 145 -11.32 -12.41 8.51
C LYS A 145 -11.08 -13.14 9.83
N GLU A 146 -11.34 -12.52 10.97
CA GLU A 146 -11.23 -13.15 12.29
C GLU A 146 -12.14 -14.37 12.41
N ASN A 147 -13.40 -14.26 11.98
CA ASN A 147 -14.35 -15.36 11.99
C ASN A 147 -13.99 -16.51 11.02
N GLU A 148 -13.35 -16.21 9.89
CA GLU A 148 -12.84 -17.20 8.96
C GLU A 148 -11.67 -17.98 9.60
N TYR A 149 -10.77 -17.30 10.29
CA TYR A 149 -9.63 -17.91 10.98
C TYR A 149 -10.08 -18.85 12.10
N GLU A 150 -11.08 -18.48 12.91
CA GLU A 150 -11.62 -19.32 13.98
C GLU A 150 -12.22 -20.62 13.45
N ARG A 151 -12.92 -20.61 12.32
CA ARG A 151 -13.48 -21.82 11.71
C ARG A 151 -12.42 -22.84 11.28
N HIS A 152 -11.29 -22.40 10.79
CA HIS A 152 -10.19 -23.29 10.36
C HIS A 152 -9.41 -23.91 11.53
N HIS A 153 -9.52 -23.37 12.73
CA HIS A 153 -8.83 -23.88 13.92
C HIS A 153 -9.72 -24.73 14.83
N LEU A 154 -11.03 -24.78 14.57
CA LEU A 154 -12.01 -25.60 15.30
C LEU A 154 -12.43 -26.87 14.55
N SER A 155 -11.88 -27.12 13.38
CA SER A 155 -12.06 -28.33 12.58
C SER A 155 -10.76 -29.15 12.54
#